data_9991ae38af2813041b9dd443aa0cfd2c
#
_entry.id   9991ae38af2813041b9dd443aa0cfd2c
#
_cell.length_a   1.000
_cell.length_b   1.000
_cell.length_c   1.000
_cell.angle_alpha   90.00
_cell.angle_beta   90.00
_cell.angle_gamma   90.00
#
_symmetry.space_group_name_H-M   'P 1'
#
loop_
_entity.id
_entity.type
_entity.pdbx_description
1 polymer ?
#
loop_
_entity_poly.entity_id
_entity_poly.type
_entity_poly.pdbx_seq_one_letter_code
_entity_poly.pdbx_strand_id
1 'polypeptide(L)'
;MAHDGQVKITRLGHAAILLETDRTRVLIDPGAFCADDVFALSGLDAIIVTHQHPDHLDVERGTALVAANPDAVCLCDPETADLVDFGTWTINRDGLETRVGDVVIRGVGSRHAVIVPQMPRVANVGVLIEAEGTSYFQPGDTYEYVPEGVDVLAVPLGAPWTKVSETVEFVQQVAPRIVLPIHDLTISELAYPMYWERVIELGGAGEARLLGQRESTRVP
;
A
#
# COMPACT_ATOMS: atom_id res chain seq x y z
N MET A 1 -19.80 -22.44 -12.22
CA MET A 1 -18.90 -21.59 -12.98
C MET A 1 -17.58 -21.61 -12.25
N ALA A 2 -16.48 -21.94 -12.91
CA ALA A 2 -15.17 -21.86 -12.27
C ALA A 2 -14.95 -20.38 -11.87
N HIS A 3 -14.67 -20.14 -10.58
CA HIS A 3 -14.16 -18.86 -10.13
C HIS A 3 -12.82 -18.66 -10.83
N ASP A 4 -12.72 -17.64 -11.68
CA ASP A 4 -11.43 -17.18 -12.23
C ASP A 4 -10.71 -16.38 -11.12
N GLY A 5 -10.34 -17.01 -10.01
CA GLY A 5 -9.76 -16.37 -8.84
C GLY A 5 -8.71 -15.31 -9.19
N GLN A 6 -9.16 -14.10 -9.45
CA GLN A 6 -8.31 -12.97 -9.84
C GLN A 6 -8.48 -11.83 -8.84
N VAL A 7 -7.34 -11.30 -8.41
CA VAL A 7 -7.32 -10.08 -7.60
C VAL A 7 -7.33 -8.87 -8.52
N LYS A 8 -8.29 -7.97 -8.30
CA LYS A 8 -8.31 -6.67 -8.98
C LYS A 8 -7.63 -5.62 -8.11
N ILE A 9 -6.65 -4.94 -8.67
CA ILE A 9 -5.89 -3.88 -8.02
C ILE A 9 -6.20 -2.57 -8.75
N THR A 10 -6.75 -1.59 -8.04
CA THR A 10 -7.06 -0.26 -8.58
C THR A 10 -6.19 0.78 -7.90
N ARG A 11 -5.47 1.58 -8.68
CA ARG A 11 -4.71 2.71 -8.16
C ARG A 11 -5.62 3.92 -7.96
N LEU A 12 -5.66 4.46 -6.73
CA LEU A 12 -6.52 5.59 -6.36
C LEU A 12 -5.74 6.91 -6.16
N GLY A 13 -4.45 6.89 -6.43
CA GLY A 13 -3.54 8.04 -6.33
C GLY A 13 -2.53 7.89 -5.20
N HIS A 14 -1.31 8.32 -5.43
CA HIS A 14 -0.16 8.23 -4.54
C HIS A 14 0.04 6.82 -3.98
N ALA A 15 -0.20 6.60 -2.68
CA ALA A 15 -0.11 5.29 -2.03
C ALA A 15 -1.47 4.58 -1.92
N ALA A 16 -2.58 5.24 -2.30
CA ALA A 16 -3.92 4.67 -2.13
C ALA A 16 -4.23 3.60 -3.17
N ILE A 17 -4.46 2.38 -2.68
CA ILE A 17 -4.79 1.20 -3.48
C ILE A 17 -6.09 0.57 -2.98
N LEU A 18 -6.98 0.23 -3.90
CA LEU A 18 -8.12 -0.63 -3.65
C LEU A 18 -7.85 -2.02 -4.23
N LEU A 19 -7.78 -3.01 -3.35
CA LEU A 19 -7.64 -4.42 -3.70
C LEU A 19 -9.01 -5.10 -3.54
N GLU A 20 -9.44 -5.79 -4.59
CA GLU A 20 -10.76 -6.42 -4.64
C GLU A 20 -10.64 -7.88 -5.08
N THR A 21 -11.26 -8.79 -4.33
CA THR A 21 -11.64 -10.13 -4.78
C THR A 21 -13.10 -10.12 -5.21
N ASP A 22 -13.70 -11.28 -5.50
CA ASP A 22 -15.13 -11.37 -5.75
C ASP A 22 -15.97 -11.08 -4.50
N ARG A 23 -15.38 -11.13 -3.29
CA ARG A 23 -16.10 -11.07 -2.01
C ARG A 23 -15.59 -10.00 -1.05
N THR A 24 -14.35 -9.56 -1.20
CA THR A 24 -13.69 -8.70 -0.22
C THR A 24 -13.06 -7.48 -0.89
N ARG A 25 -13.24 -6.32 -0.29
CA ARG A 25 -12.72 -5.04 -0.74
C ARG A 25 -11.86 -4.41 0.33
N VAL A 26 -10.58 -4.26 0.05
CA VAL A 26 -9.57 -3.73 0.97
C VAL A 26 -9.01 -2.43 0.42
N LEU A 27 -9.16 -1.34 1.18
CA LEU A 27 -8.56 -0.04 0.87
C LEU A 27 -7.31 0.15 1.70
N ILE A 28 -6.20 0.55 1.06
CA ILE A 28 -4.90 0.76 1.69
C ILE A 28 -4.49 2.21 1.51
N ASP A 29 -3.98 2.84 2.56
CA ASP A 29 -3.38 4.19 2.60
C ASP A 29 -4.22 5.30 1.93
N PRO A 30 -5.47 5.55 2.39
CA PRO A 30 -6.29 6.65 1.90
C PRO A 30 -5.77 8.01 2.44
N GLY A 31 -4.65 8.46 1.92
CA GLY A 31 -3.97 9.69 2.32
C GLY A 31 -4.41 10.94 1.55
N ALA A 32 -3.86 12.08 1.95
CA ALA A 32 -4.24 13.40 1.41
C ALA A 32 -3.98 13.59 -0.09
N PHE A 33 -3.14 12.76 -0.69
CA PHE A 33 -2.80 12.85 -2.12
C PHE A 33 -3.62 11.89 -3.00
N CYS A 34 -4.54 11.11 -2.44
CA CYS A 34 -5.47 10.34 -3.25
C CYS A 34 -6.63 11.20 -3.77
N ALA A 35 -7.41 10.67 -4.69
CA ALA A 35 -8.57 11.38 -5.25
C ALA A 35 -9.65 11.60 -4.18
N ASP A 36 -10.35 12.75 -4.24
CA ASP A 36 -11.36 13.14 -3.24
C ASP A 36 -12.50 12.13 -3.08
N ASP A 37 -12.91 11.47 -4.15
CA ASP A 37 -14.01 10.49 -4.13
C ASP A 37 -13.62 9.15 -3.47
N VAL A 38 -12.34 8.93 -3.16
CA VAL A 38 -11.89 7.79 -2.34
C VAL A 38 -12.56 7.82 -0.96
N PHE A 39 -12.74 9.02 -0.41
CA PHE A 39 -13.36 9.20 0.91
C PHE A 39 -14.89 9.03 0.92
N ALA A 40 -15.50 8.87 -0.25
CA ALA A 40 -16.92 8.52 -0.41
C ALA A 40 -17.14 7.02 -0.69
N LEU A 41 -16.08 6.21 -0.70
CA LEU A 41 -16.21 4.76 -0.89
C LEU A 41 -17.00 4.13 0.25
N SER A 42 -17.87 3.17 -0.12
CA SER A 42 -18.65 2.37 0.81
C SER A 42 -18.60 0.88 0.44
N GLY A 43 -19.00 0.02 1.37
CA GLY A 43 -18.92 -1.44 1.18
C GLY A 43 -17.48 -1.93 1.15
N LEU A 44 -16.61 -1.30 1.93
CA LEU A 44 -15.27 -1.79 2.23
C LEU A 44 -15.35 -2.80 3.36
N ASP A 45 -14.59 -3.88 3.25
CA ASP A 45 -14.44 -4.91 4.29
C ASP A 45 -13.22 -4.63 5.18
N ALA A 46 -12.20 -3.93 4.63
CA ALA A 46 -11.08 -3.44 5.41
C ALA A 46 -10.58 -2.07 4.93
N ILE A 47 -10.07 -1.28 5.88
CA ILE A 47 -9.32 -0.04 5.66
C ILE A 47 -7.99 -0.19 6.40
N ILE A 48 -6.89 -0.04 5.68
CA ILE A 48 -5.55 -0.25 6.22
C ILE A 48 -4.74 1.02 6.08
N VAL A 49 -4.03 1.39 7.12
CA VAL A 49 -3.06 2.50 7.13
C VAL A 49 -1.71 1.96 7.57
N THR A 50 -0.71 2.13 6.72
CA THR A 50 0.65 1.66 7.00
C THR A 50 1.36 2.51 8.05
N HIS A 51 1.11 3.82 8.07
CA HIS A 51 1.68 4.77 9.02
C HIS A 51 0.96 6.14 9.00
N GLN A 52 1.28 6.98 9.98
CA GLN A 52 0.55 8.21 10.31
C GLN A 52 0.79 9.42 9.40
N HIS A 53 1.68 9.37 8.40
CA HIS A 53 1.93 10.54 7.56
C HIS A 53 0.68 10.91 6.74
N PRO A 54 0.45 12.24 6.50
CA PRO A 54 -0.78 12.70 5.86
C PRO A 54 -1.04 12.15 4.45
N ASP A 55 0.00 11.79 3.72
CA ASP A 55 -0.09 11.19 2.38
C ASP A 55 -0.47 9.70 2.40
N HIS A 56 -0.51 9.07 3.60
CA HIS A 56 -1.03 7.71 3.83
C HIS A 56 -2.30 7.68 4.67
N LEU A 57 -2.52 8.69 5.52
CA LEU A 57 -3.73 8.86 6.30
C LEU A 57 -4.19 10.32 6.28
N ASP A 58 -5.28 10.62 5.61
CA ASP A 58 -5.99 11.89 5.78
C ASP A 58 -6.94 11.78 6.97
N VAL A 59 -6.57 12.36 8.09
CA VAL A 59 -7.35 12.29 9.34
C VAL A 59 -8.71 12.95 9.19
N GLU A 60 -8.80 14.10 8.52
CA GLU A 60 -10.05 14.85 8.37
C GLU A 60 -11.05 14.08 7.49
N ARG A 61 -10.65 13.69 6.27
CA ARG A 61 -11.51 12.99 5.33
C ARG A 61 -11.68 11.51 5.70
N GLY A 62 -10.68 10.90 6.33
CA GLY A 62 -10.70 9.52 6.82
C GLY A 62 -11.80 9.26 7.84
N THR A 63 -12.16 10.26 8.66
CA THR A 63 -13.30 10.18 9.60
C THR A 63 -14.60 9.84 8.86
N ALA A 64 -14.90 10.53 7.76
CA ALA A 64 -16.09 10.29 6.95
C ALA A 64 -16.06 8.93 6.26
N LEU A 65 -14.89 8.52 5.74
CA LEU A 65 -14.68 7.21 5.13
C LEU A 65 -14.97 6.06 6.10
N VAL A 66 -14.40 6.11 7.31
CA VAL A 66 -14.61 5.08 8.34
C VAL A 66 -16.07 5.06 8.76
N ALA A 67 -16.71 6.23 8.95
CA ALA A 67 -18.12 6.31 9.31
C ALA A 67 -19.06 5.74 8.21
N ALA A 68 -18.68 5.85 6.94
CA ALA A 68 -19.41 5.25 5.81
C ALA A 68 -19.23 3.72 5.69
N ASN A 69 -18.27 3.15 6.42
CA ASN A 69 -17.93 1.73 6.41
C ASN A 69 -17.88 1.15 7.84
N PRO A 70 -18.99 1.17 8.59
CA PRO A 70 -19.01 0.84 10.01
C PRO A 70 -18.64 -0.62 10.33
N ASP A 71 -18.79 -1.51 9.36
CA ASP A 71 -18.46 -2.93 9.48
C ASP A 71 -17.04 -3.27 9.00
N ALA A 72 -16.33 -2.31 8.43
CA ALA A 72 -14.97 -2.52 7.95
C ALA A 72 -13.97 -2.72 9.10
N VAL A 73 -13.07 -3.68 8.93
CA VAL A 73 -11.93 -3.87 9.83
C VAL A 73 -10.90 -2.79 9.54
N CYS A 74 -10.72 -1.86 10.47
CA CYS A 74 -9.69 -0.82 10.35
C CYS A 74 -8.39 -1.30 11.01
N LEU A 75 -7.28 -1.28 10.24
CA LEU A 75 -5.95 -1.73 10.68
C LEU A 75 -4.94 -0.59 10.54
N CYS A 76 -4.11 -0.37 11.55
CA CYS A 76 -2.98 0.56 11.47
C CYS A 76 -1.84 0.15 12.40
N ASP A 77 -0.69 0.78 12.26
CA ASP A 77 0.43 0.65 13.18
C ASP A 77 0.09 1.23 14.58
N PRO A 78 0.86 0.89 15.64
CA PRO A 78 0.56 1.33 17.00
C PRO A 78 0.56 2.85 17.20
N GLU A 79 1.48 3.58 16.56
CA GLU A 79 1.58 5.05 16.74
C GLU A 79 0.43 5.77 16.02
N THR A 80 0.00 5.26 14.87
CA THR A 80 -1.22 5.73 14.19
C THR A 80 -2.46 5.46 15.02
N ALA A 81 -2.57 4.30 15.68
CA ALA A 81 -3.70 4.00 16.57
C ALA A 81 -3.80 4.95 17.75
N ASP A 82 -2.67 5.43 18.28
CA ASP A 82 -2.63 6.42 19.36
C ASP A 82 -3.00 7.84 18.86
N LEU A 83 -2.85 8.12 17.57
CA LEU A 83 -3.12 9.42 16.96
C LEU A 83 -4.59 9.61 16.58
N VAL A 84 -5.26 8.55 16.07
CA VAL A 84 -6.61 8.65 15.55
C VAL A 84 -7.64 8.61 16.67
N ASP A 85 -8.61 9.52 16.64
CA ASP A 85 -9.71 9.64 17.63
C ASP A 85 -11.08 9.28 17.04
N PHE A 86 -11.10 8.65 15.86
CA PHE A 86 -12.31 8.24 15.15
C PHE A 86 -12.27 6.74 14.79
N GLY A 87 -13.44 6.12 14.77
CA GLY A 87 -13.59 4.69 14.45
C GLY A 87 -13.00 3.77 15.52
N THR A 88 -12.88 2.50 15.17
CA THR A 88 -12.22 1.49 16.01
C THR A 88 -11.10 0.86 15.22
N TRP A 89 -9.86 1.07 15.65
CA TRP A 89 -8.68 0.60 14.96
C TRP A 89 -8.07 -0.61 15.68
N THR A 90 -7.78 -1.64 14.90
CA THR A 90 -7.03 -2.81 15.36
C THR A 90 -5.55 -2.59 15.03
N ILE A 91 -4.70 -2.81 16.02
CA ILE A 91 -3.25 -2.63 15.84
C ILE A 91 -2.71 -3.75 14.95
N ASN A 92 -2.10 -3.36 13.83
CA ASN A 92 -1.29 -4.22 12.99
C ASN A 92 0.17 -4.18 13.45
N ARG A 93 0.86 -5.32 13.37
CA ARG A 93 2.28 -5.46 13.76
C ARG A 93 2.97 -6.48 12.87
N ASP A 94 4.28 -6.42 12.83
CA ASP A 94 5.12 -7.40 12.14
C ASP A 94 4.72 -8.84 12.50
N GLY A 95 4.46 -9.65 11.49
CA GLY A 95 4.06 -11.05 11.61
C GLY A 95 2.62 -11.29 12.09
N LEU A 96 1.87 -10.27 12.48
CA LEU A 96 0.46 -10.43 12.88
C LEU A 96 -0.42 -10.64 11.65
N GLU A 97 -1.27 -11.66 11.71
CA GLU A 97 -2.25 -11.96 10.66
C GLU A 97 -3.66 -11.58 11.09
N THR A 98 -4.37 -10.91 10.19
CA THR A 98 -5.80 -10.61 10.31
C THR A 98 -6.51 -11.16 9.09
N ARG A 99 -7.57 -11.94 9.31
CA ARG A 99 -8.43 -12.46 8.23
C ARG A 99 -9.65 -11.59 8.06
N VAL A 100 -9.90 -11.15 6.83
CA VAL A 100 -11.07 -10.38 6.44
C VAL A 100 -11.70 -11.07 5.22
N GLY A 101 -12.87 -11.64 5.36
CA GLY A 101 -13.50 -12.42 4.29
C GLY A 101 -12.59 -13.56 3.79
N ASP A 102 -12.27 -13.55 2.52
CA ASP A 102 -11.38 -14.48 1.84
C ASP A 102 -9.91 -14.00 1.74
N VAL A 103 -9.59 -12.89 2.38
CA VAL A 103 -8.27 -12.26 2.35
C VAL A 103 -7.55 -12.48 3.69
N VAL A 104 -6.24 -12.73 3.65
CA VAL A 104 -5.34 -12.74 4.81
C VAL A 104 -4.40 -11.54 4.70
N ILE A 105 -4.40 -10.69 5.71
CA ILE A 105 -3.57 -9.50 5.81
C ILE A 105 -2.51 -9.76 6.88
N ARG A 106 -1.23 -9.70 6.49
CA ARG A 106 -0.09 -9.86 7.40
C ARG A 106 0.66 -8.54 7.50
N GLY A 107 0.93 -8.08 8.71
CA GLY A 107 1.81 -6.94 8.96
C GLY A 107 3.27 -7.29 8.67
N VAL A 108 4.00 -6.35 8.07
CA VAL A 108 5.43 -6.51 7.72
C VAL A 108 6.21 -5.28 8.18
N GLY A 109 7.16 -5.51 9.08
CA GLY A 109 8.04 -4.46 9.58
C GLY A 109 7.44 -3.61 10.70
N SER A 110 8.15 -2.56 11.09
CA SER A 110 7.77 -1.76 12.28
C SER A 110 8.18 -0.29 12.22
N ARG A 111 9.03 0.11 11.28
CA ARG A 111 9.60 1.46 11.25
C ARG A 111 9.62 2.05 9.84
N HIS A 112 9.28 3.34 9.77
CA HIS A 112 9.46 4.18 8.59
C HIS A 112 10.95 4.33 8.25
N ALA A 113 11.30 4.57 6.99
CA ALA A 113 12.65 4.91 6.57
C ALA A 113 13.16 6.19 7.27
N VAL A 114 14.46 6.39 7.29
CA VAL A 114 15.05 7.65 7.81
C VAL A 114 14.87 8.75 6.78
N ILE A 115 14.05 9.76 7.08
CA ILE A 115 13.92 10.95 6.22
C ILE A 115 15.18 11.82 6.37
N VAL A 116 15.44 12.27 7.59
CA VAL A 116 16.70 12.92 7.97
C VAL A 116 17.10 12.47 9.37
N PRO A 117 18.40 12.34 9.68
CA PRO A 117 18.86 11.77 10.95
C PRO A 117 18.37 12.49 12.21
N GLN A 118 18.00 13.77 12.09
CA GLN A 118 17.52 14.60 13.20
C GLN A 118 16.04 14.43 13.52
N MET A 119 15.28 13.78 12.63
CA MET A 119 13.86 13.52 12.85
C MET A 119 13.67 12.13 13.48
N PRO A 120 12.76 12.00 14.48
CA PRO A 120 12.36 10.70 14.97
C PRO A 120 11.75 9.87 13.83
N ARG A 121 12.06 8.58 13.79
CA ARG A 121 11.38 7.64 12.90
C ARG A 121 10.04 7.28 13.52
N VAL A 122 8.97 7.45 12.77
CA VAL A 122 7.63 6.98 13.15
C VAL A 122 7.49 5.47 12.91
N ALA A 123 6.48 4.86 13.51
CA ALA A 123 6.10 3.49 13.18
C ALA A 123 5.65 3.41 11.70
N ASN A 124 5.89 2.27 11.07
CA ASN A 124 5.38 1.91 9.76
C ASN A 124 5.26 0.39 9.69
N VAL A 125 4.06 -0.09 9.42
CA VAL A 125 3.80 -1.52 9.22
C VAL A 125 3.23 -1.70 7.81
N GLY A 126 4.05 -2.19 6.91
CA GLY A 126 3.63 -2.58 5.58
C GLY A 126 2.65 -3.76 5.63
N VAL A 127 2.02 -4.07 4.51
CA VAL A 127 1.03 -5.14 4.43
C VAL A 127 1.32 -6.12 3.31
N LEU A 128 1.40 -7.39 3.66
CA LEU A 128 1.39 -8.52 2.74
C LEU A 128 -0.01 -9.12 2.75
N ILE A 129 -0.69 -9.07 1.61
CA ILE A 129 -2.08 -9.51 1.46
C ILE A 129 -2.10 -10.75 0.57
N GLU A 130 -2.64 -11.86 1.11
CA GLU A 130 -2.87 -13.09 0.36
C GLU A 130 -4.36 -13.19 0.01
N ALA A 131 -4.65 -13.27 -1.29
CA ALA A 131 -6.00 -13.34 -1.83
C ALA A 131 -6.00 -14.15 -3.14
N GLU A 132 -6.91 -15.09 -3.32
CA GLU A 132 -7.08 -15.89 -4.54
C GLU A 132 -5.77 -16.55 -5.04
N GLY A 133 -4.86 -16.91 -4.13
CA GLY A 133 -3.56 -17.50 -4.47
C GLY A 133 -2.49 -16.50 -4.92
N THR A 134 -2.78 -15.20 -4.88
CA THR A 134 -1.86 -14.10 -5.21
C THR A 134 -1.41 -13.41 -3.91
N SER A 135 -0.13 -13.11 -3.81
CA SER A 135 0.45 -12.30 -2.73
C SER A 135 0.75 -10.89 -3.22
N TYR A 136 0.14 -9.90 -2.56
CA TYR A 136 0.35 -8.46 -2.82
C TYR A 136 1.09 -7.84 -1.64
N PHE A 137 2.15 -7.09 -1.90
CA PHE A 137 2.92 -6.40 -0.87
C PHE A 137 2.97 -4.88 -1.10
N GLN A 138 2.61 -4.12 -0.06
CA GLN A 138 2.79 -2.66 0.02
C GLN A 138 3.59 -2.34 1.29
N PRO A 139 4.83 -1.85 1.16
CA PRO A 139 5.74 -1.67 2.30
C PRO A 139 5.40 -0.46 3.18
N GLY A 140 4.53 0.46 2.72
CA GLY A 140 4.49 1.82 3.25
C GLY A 140 5.78 2.55 2.88
N ASP A 141 6.31 3.36 3.78
CA ASP A 141 7.48 4.22 3.53
C ASP A 141 8.78 3.64 4.10
N THR A 142 9.14 2.45 3.62
CA THR A 142 10.41 1.79 3.99
C THR A 142 10.81 0.72 2.97
N TYR A 143 12.12 0.45 2.87
CA TYR A 143 12.69 -0.69 2.15
C TYR A 143 13.43 -1.66 3.08
N GLU A 144 13.29 -1.51 4.41
CA GLU A 144 14.04 -2.32 5.38
C GLU A 144 13.56 -3.78 5.46
N TYR A 145 12.32 -4.07 5.01
CA TYR A 145 11.69 -5.37 5.20
C TYR A 145 11.35 -6.00 3.86
N VAL A 146 11.89 -7.20 3.64
CA VAL A 146 11.78 -7.93 2.37
C VAL A 146 11.08 -9.27 2.62
N PRO A 147 9.74 -9.35 2.47
CA PRO A 147 9.04 -10.62 2.58
C PRO A 147 9.32 -11.52 1.38
N GLU A 148 9.29 -12.82 1.60
CA GLU A 148 9.43 -13.82 0.55
C GLU A 148 8.10 -14.09 -0.17
N GLY A 149 8.17 -14.57 -1.41
CA GLY A 149 7.01 -15.07 -2.15
C GLY A 149 6.03 -13.99 -2.60
N VAL A 150 6.49 -12.79 -2.90
CA VAL A 150 5.66 -11.68 -3.37
C VAL A 150 5.38 -11.81 -4.86
N ASP A 151 4.10 -11.93 -5.22
CA ASP A 151 3.68 -11.87 -6.63
C ASP A 151 3.61 -10.45 -7.15
N VAL A 152 3.00 -9.54 -6.37
CA VAL A 152 2.80 -8.15 -6.75
C VAL A 152 3.40 -7.23 -5.70
N LEU A 153 4.35 -6.42 -6.10
CA LEU A 153 4.94 -5.36 -5.27
C LEU A 153 4.41 -4.00 -5.70
N ALA A 154 3.75 -3.29 -4.77
CA ALA A 154 3.50 -1.86 -4.90
C ALA A 154 4.71 -1.10 -4.33
N VAL A 155 5.60 -0.61 -5.19
CA VAL A 155 6.86 0.00 -4.79
C VAL A 155 6.75 1.51 -4.68
N PRO A 156 7.09 2.13 -3.55
CA PRO A 156 7.27 3.58 -3.46
C PRO A 156 8.33 4.04 -4.46
N LEU A 157 7.95 4.94 -5.39
CA LEU A 157 8.85 5.35 -6.48
C LEU A 157 9.69 6.58 -6.13
N GLY A 158 9.14 7.50 -5.34
CA GLY A 158 9.84 8.73 -4.99
C GLY A 158 9.34 9.35 -3.70
N ALA A 159 10.27 9.63 -2.81
CA ALA A 159 10.01 10.20 -1.50
C ALA A 159 11.28 10.92 -0.98
N PRO A 160 11.16 11.80 0.03
CA PRO A 160 12.32 12.47 0.64
C PRO A 160 13.33 11.52 1.29
N TRP A 161 12.93 10.27 1.55
CA TRP A 161 13.73 9.27 2.27
C TRP A 161 14.43 8.27 1.35
N THR A 162 14.16 8.27 0.03
CA THR A 162 14.69 7.26 -0.89
C THR A 162 15.48 7.86 -2.06
N LYS A 163 16.34 7.03 -2.64
CA LYS A 163 17.01 7.25 -3.93
C LYS A 163 16.58 6.17 -4.91
N VAL A 164 16.58 6.48 -6.20
CA VAL A 164 16.22 5.51 -7.24
C VAL A 164 17.06 4.23 -7.19
N SER A 165 18.32 4.30 -6.76
CA SER A 165 19.18 3.12 -6.57
C SER A 165 18.67 2.20 -5.46
N GLU A 166 18.14 2.76 -4.38
CA GLU A 166 17.55 2.01 -3.26
C GLU A 166 16.22 1.37 -3.68
N THR A 167 15.42 2.06 -4.48
CA THR A 167 14.18 1.50 -5.07
C THR A 167 14.50 0.30 -5.95
N VAL A 168 15.49 0.42 -6.85
CA VAL A 168 15.92 -0.68 -7.72
C VAL A 168 16.42 -1.88 -6.90
N GLU A 169 17.28 -1.63 -5.92
CA GLU A 169 17.81 -2.68 -5.03
C GLU A 169 16.68 -3.38 -4.26
N PHE A 170 15.71 -2.64 -3.75
CA PHE A 170 14.56 -3.20 -3.06
C PHE A 170 13.72 -4.11 -3.97
N VAL A 171 13.44 -3.68 -5.21
CA VAL A 171 12.73 -4.53 -6.19
C VAL A 171 13.52 -5.80 -6.50
N GLN A 172 14.85 -5.72 -6.62
CA GLN A 172 15.72 -6.88 -6.81
C GLN A 172 15.67 -7.85 -5.62
N GLN A 173 15.63 -7.33 -4.40
CA GLN A 173 15.58 -8.15 -3.17
C GLN A 173 14.23 -8.83 -3.01
N VAL A 174 13.12 -8.13 -3.27
CA VAL A 174 11.77 -8.71 -3.24
C VAL A 174 11.55 -9.69 -4.40
N ALA A 175 12.16 -9.42 -5.55
CA ALA A 175 12.06 -10.21 -6.78
C ALA A 175 10.60 -10.56 -7.18
N PRO A 176 9.69 -9.56 -7.26
CA PRO A 176 8.29 -9.81 -7.50
C PRO A 176 8.04 -10.27 -8.94
N ARG A 177 6.93 -10.98 -9.16
CA ARG A 177 6.46 -11.29 -10.50
C ARG A 177 5.98 -10.03 -11.23
N ILE A 178 5.28 -9.14 -10.52
CA ILE A 178 4.76 -7.86 -11.04
C ILE A 178 5.17 -6.74 -10.10
N VAL A 179 5.64 -5.62 -10.65
CA VAL A 179 5.89 -4.38 -9.90
C VAL A 179 4.96 -3.26 -10.38
N LEU A 180 4.34 -2.55 -9.43
CA LEU A 180 3.49 -1.38 -9.65
C LEU A 180 4.10 -0.18 -8.92
N PRO A 181 4.20 1.02 -9.53
CA PRO A 181 4.66 2.20 -8.83
C PRO A 181 3.53 2.81 -7.98
N ILE A 182 3.88 3.16 -6.76
CA ILE A 182 3.08 4.01 -5.85
C ILE A 182 3.97 5.15 -5.35
N HIS A 183 3.44 6.04 -4.50
CA HIS A 183 4.18 7.12 -3.86
C HIS A 183 4.92 8.02 -4.87
N ASP A 184 4.24 8.39 -5.95
CA ASP A 184 4.84 9.02 -7.12
C ASP A 184 4.38 10.47 -7.36
N LEU A 185 3.37 10.97 -6.63
CA LEU A 185 2.88 12.33 -6.81
C LEU A 185 3.84 13.42 -6.30
N THR A 186 4.90 13.04 -5.61
CA THR A 186 6.01 13.93 -5.24
C THR A 186 7.06 14.08 -6.34
N ILE A 187 6.96 13.28 -7.41
CA ILE A 187 7.85 13.34 -8.57
C ILE A 187 7.17 14.17 -9.66
N SER A 188 7.89 15.12 -10.25
CA SER A 188 7.35 15.85 -11.40
C SER A 188 7.16 14.93 -12.60
N GLU A 189 6.14 15.19 -13.44
CA GLU A 189 5.90 14.43 -14.67
C GLU A 189 7.13 14.33 -15.56
N LEU A 190 7.94 15.40 -15.62
CA LEU A 190 9.18 15.42 -16.38
C LEU A 190 10.24 14.45 -15.83
N ALA A 191 10.31 14.29 -14.50
CA ALA A 191 11.30 13.44 -13.86
C ALA A 191 10.84 11.97 -13.74
N TYR A 192 9.54 11.72 -13.83
CA TYR A 192 8.95 10.40 -13.61
C TYR A 192 9.62 9.28 -14.42
N PRO A 193 9.88 9.43 -15.74
CA PRO A 193 10.55 8.41 -16.53
C PRO A 193 11.96 8.08 -16.01
N MET A 194 12.67 9.08 -15.45
CA MET A 194 14.03 8.85 -14.90
C MET A 194 14.05 7.87 -13.73
N TYR A 195 12.96 7.79 -12.97
CA TYR A 195 12.80 6.86 -11.85
C TYR A 195 12.23 5.52 -12.34
N TRP A 196 11.09 5.56 -13.03
CA TRP A 196 10.36 4.34 -13.39
C TRP A 196 11.11 3.47 -14.41
N GLU A 197 11.74 4.07 -15.42
CA GLU A 197 12.56 3.34 -16.38
C GLU A 197 13.72 2.60 -15.71
N ARG A 198 14.32 3.15 -14.65
CA ARG A 198 15.38 2.45 -13.90
C ARG A 198 14.84 1.22 -13.17
N VAL A 199 13.65 1.31 -12.61
CA VAL A 199 12.98 0.14 -12.00
C VAL A 199 12.69 -0.92 -13.06
N ILE A 200 12.16 -0.53 -14.23
CA ILE A 200 11.90 -1.46 -15.35
C ILE A 200 13.19 -2.14 -15.82
N GLU A 201 14.23 -1.36 -16.09
CA GLU A 201 15.46 -1.84 -16.69
C GLU A 201 16.31 -2.69 -15.74
N LEU A 202 16.33 -2.34 -14.45
CA LEU A 202 17.31 -2.85 -13.50
C LEU A 202 16.68 -3.59 -12.31
N GLY A 203 15.39 -3.40 -12.03
CA GLY A 203 14.73 -3.99 -10.84
C GLY A 203 14.56 -5.51 -10.91
N GLY A 204 14.55 -6.10 -12.10
CA GLY A 204 14.49 -7.56 -12.25
C GLY A 204 13.11 -8.19 -11.99
N ALA A 205 12.04 -7.40 -11.87
CA ALA A 205 10.68 -7.91 -11.81
C ALA A 205 10.29 -8.63 -13.14
N GLY A 206 9.41 -9.63 -13.04
CA GLY A 206 8.94 -10.34 -14.23
C GLY A 206 8.13 -9.44 -15.18
N GLU A 207 7.35 -8.53 -14.63
CA GLU A 207 6.54 -7.55 -15.36
C GLU A 207 6.47 -6.24 -14.59
N ALA A 208 6.55 -5.11 -15.29
CA ALA A 208 6.33 -3.78 -14.73
C ALA A 208 5.02 -3.20 -15.29
N ARG A 209 4.06 -2.86 -14.43
CA ARG A 209 2.77 -2.29 -14.82
C ARG A 209 2.63 -0.88 -14.32
N LEU A 210 2.38 0.06 -15.20
CA LEU A 210 2.02 1.43 -14.85
C LEU A 210 0.50 1.57 -14.91
N LEU A 211 -0.10 1.96 -13.81
CA LEU A 211 -1.53 2.26 -13.74
C LEU A 211 -1.73 3.77 -13.59
N GLY A 212 -2.54 4.35 -14.44
CA GLY A 212 -3.06 5.69 -14.24
C GLY A 212 -3.98 5.76 -13.01
N GLN A 213 -4.27 6.97 -12.57
CA GLN A 213 -5.23 7.17 -11.49
C GLN A 213 -6.60 6.58 -11.89
N ARG A 214 -7.18 5.72 -11.02
CA ARG A 214 -8.42 4.94 -11.23
C ARG A 214 -8.31 3.83 -12.28
N GLU A 215 -7.16 3.61 -12.84
CA GLU A 215 -6.94 2.42 -13.64
C GLU A 215 -6.77 1.19 -12.74
N SER A 216 -7.20 0.06 -13.26
CA SER A 216 -7.11 -1.22 -12.56
C SER A 216 -6.45 -2.28 -13.41
N THR A 217 -5.80 -3.22 -12.74
CA THR A 217 -5.29 -4.45 -13.35
C THR A 217 -5.84 -5.67 -12.62
N ARG A 218 -5.91 -6.79 -13.30
CA ARG A 218 -6.24 -8.09 -12.71
C ARG A 218 -4.99 -8.96 -12.66
N VAL A 219 -4.84 -9.67 -11.57
CA VAL A 219 -3.73 -10.58 -11.32
C VAL A 219 -4.31 -11.94 -10.99
N PRO A 220 -3.82 -13.01 -11.68
CA PRO A 220 -4.27 -14.39 -11.42
C PRO A 220 -3.70 -14.93 -10.14
#